data_fd03edcecd852e264c860c1a63f6bd7c
#
_entry.id   fd03edcecd852e264c860c1a63f6bd7c
#
_cell.length_a   1.000
_cell.length_b   1.000
_cell.length_c   1.000
_cell.angle_alpha   90.00
_cell.angle_beta   90.00
_cell.angle_gamma   90.00
#
_symmetry.space_group_name_H-M   'P 1'
#
loop_
_entity.id
_entity.type
_entity.pdbx_description
1 polymer ?
#
loop_
_entity_poly.entity_id
_entity_poly.type
_entity_poly.pdbx_seq_one_letter_code
_entity_poly.pdbx_strand_id
1 'polypeptide(L)'
;LWIIVGVVLLLVAGGGGGYVMMKRKADAAAAEAEGGGHGDAAEAAPARKPHKRDAHTPPAYLPLDPFVVNLADRDSDRYAQIGITLEIDDAKFADEMKTYMPAIRNAILMILSHKTAADMLGREGKEMLAAEIAREAVRPLGINIEAESDDDSASSKKKRRAAPVYNPVQQVHFSSFIVQ
;
A
#
# COMPACT_ATOMS: atom_id res chain seq x y z
N LEU A 1 -32.67 58.00 19.21
CA LEU A 1 -33.52 57.01 18.59
C LEU A 1 -32.82 56.30 17.38
N TRP A 2 -32.19 57.05 16.50
CA TRP A 2 -31.53 56.54 15.29
C TRP A 2 -30.32 55.68 15.56
N ILE A 3 -29.56 55.95 16.65
CA ILE A 3 -28.39 55.15 17.05
C ILE A 3 -28.81 53.74 17.53
N ILE A 4 -29.93 53.66 18.26
CA ILE A 4 -30.46 52.40 18.76
C ILE A 4 -30.94 51.53 17.61
N VAL A 5 -31.58 52.09 16.59
CA VAL A 5 -32.02 51.37 15.40
C VAL A 5 -30.82 50.82 14.61
N GLY A 6 -29.73 51.59 14.51
CA GLY A 6 -28.50 51.14 13.84
C GLY A 6 -27.83 49.97 14.54
N VAL A 7 -27.76 49.96 15.86
CA VAL A 7 -27.16 48.86 16.66
C VAL A 7 -27.98 47.58 16.58
N VAL A 8 -29.33 47.70 16.60
CA VAL A 8 -30.23 46.55 16.46
C VAL A 8 -30.10 45.91 15.07
N LEU A 9 -29.98 46.75 14.02
CA LEU A 9 -29.81 46.27 12.64
C LEU A 9 -28.47 45.54 12.44
N LEU A 10 -27.41 46.00 13.12
CA LEU A 10 -26.07 45.37 13.06
C LEU A 10 -26.02 44.04 13.81
N LEU A 11 -26.75 43.90 14.93
CA LEU A 11 -26.86 42.64 15.67
C LEU A 11 -27.69 41.59 14.93
N VAL A 12 -28.73 41.98 14.18
CA VAL A 12 -29.54 41.06 13.38
C VAL A 12 -28.76 40.56 12.14
N ALA A 13 -27.98 41.45 11.50
CA ALA A 13 -27.17 41.09 10.35
C ALA A 13 -25.95 40.18 10.72
N GLY A 14 -25.32 40.45 11.91
CA GLY A 14 -24.17 39.66 12.39
C GLY A 14 -24.55 38.32 13.00
N GLY A 15 -25.69 38.24 13.72
CA GLY A 15 -26.11 37.00 14.40
C GLY A 15 -26.79 35.98 13.48
N GLY A 16 -27.50 36.44 12.46
CA GLY A 16 -28.25 35.53 11.53
C GLY A 16 -27.35 34.71 10.60
N GLY A 17 -26.24 35.29 10.13
CA GLY A 17 -25.33 34.65 9.19
C GLY A 17 -24.57 33.45 9.79
N GLY A 18 -24.13 33.61 11.04
CA GLY A 18 -23.40 32.55 11.76
C GLY A 18 -24.29 31.35 12.12
N TYR A 19 -25.53 31.63 12.52
CA TYR A 19 -26.47 30.55 12.89
C TYR A 19 -26.94 29.72 11.70
N VAL A 20 -27.17 30.36 10.54
CA VAL A 20 -27.57 29.63 9.31
C VAL A 20 -26.43 28.77 8.79
N MET A 21 -25.17 29.24 8.90
CA MET A 21 -24.02 28.43 8.43
C MET A 21 -23.71 27.26 9.36
N MET A 22 -23.94 27.40 10.67
CA MET A 22 -23.79 26.33 11.65
C MET A 22 -24.90 25.28 11.53
N LYS A 23 -26.14 25.70 11.21
CA LYS A 23 -27.27 24.78 10.99
C LYS A 23 -27.13 24.00 9.69
N ARG A 24 -26.59 24.59 8.61
CA ARG A 24 -26.29 23.88 7.36
C ARG A 24 -25.20 22.81 7.54
N LYS A 25 -24.25 22.99 8.46
CA LYS A 25 -23.26 21.97 8.81
C LYS A 25 -23.85 20.82 9.64
N ALA A 26 -24.83 21.11 10.47
CA ALA A 26 -25.53 20.09 11.27
C ALA A 26 -26.52 19.27 10.43
N ASP A 27 -27.23 19.93 9.49
CA ASP A 27 -28.19 19.26 8.59
C ASP A 27 -27.47 18.40 7.53
N ALA A 28 -26.24 18.74 7.13
CA ALA A 28 -25.39 17.90 6.26
C ALA A 28 -24.89 16.63 6.99
N ALA A 29 -24.68 16.69 8.31
CA ALA A 29 -24.27 15.54 9.10
C ALA A 29 -25.43 14.58 9.45
N ALA A 30 -26.68 15.06 9.38
CA ALA A 30 -27.87 14.26 9.69
C ALA A 30 -28.48 13.57 8.44
N ALA A 31 -28.13 13.99 7.23
CA ALA A 31 -28.63 13.43 5.97
C ALA A 31 -27.86 12.17 5.50
N GLU A 32 -26.73 11.81 6.14
CA GLU A 32 -25.93 10.63 5.79
C GLU A 32 -26.33 9.33 6.54
N ALA A 33 -27.39 9.37 7.35
CA ALA A 33 -27.77 8.22 8.18
C ALA A 33 -28.90 7.34 7.63
N GLU A 34 -29.56 7.70 6.51
CA GLU A 34 -30.60 6.83 5.92
C GLU A 34 -30.53 6.82 4.39
N GLY A 35 -29.88 5.80 3.83
CA GLY A 35 -29.89 5.53 2.39
C GLY A 35 -28.99 4.38 2.03
N GLY A 36 -29.43 3.14 2.30
CA GLY A 36 -28.76 1.95 1.80
C GLY A 36 -28.79 1.91 0.27
N GLY A 37 -27.60 1.86 -0.32
CA GLY A 37 -27.37 1.63 -1.74
C GLY A 37 -25.98 1.08 -1.92
N HIS A 38 -25.88 -0.23 -2.21
CA HIS A 38 -24.68 -0.88 -2.67
C HIS A 38 -24.15 -0.15 -3.90
N GLY A 39 -23.03 0.53 -3.77
CA GLY A 39 -22.22 1.06 -4.84
C GLY A 39 -20.78 0.83 -4.44
N ASP A 40 -20.15 -0.13 -5.11
CA ASP A 40 -18.72 -0.48 -5.06
C ASP A 40 -17.89 0.77 -5.40
N ALA A 41 -17.60 1.59 -4.40
CA ALA A 41 -16.61 2.64 -4.49
C ALA A 41 -15.43 2.17 -3.63
N ALA A 42 -14.42 1.61 -4.28
CA ALA A 42 -13.11 1.38 -3.68
C ALA A 42 -12.63 2.73 -3.12
N GLU A 43 -12.79 2.90 -1.80
CA GLU A 43 -12.26 4.02 -1.05
C GLU A 43 -10.73 3.94 -1.15
N ALA A 44 -10.17 4.79 -1.99
CA ALA A 44 -8.73 4.91 -2.13
C ALA A 44 -8.15 5.26 -0.76
N ALA A 45 -7.44 4.32 -0.17
CA ALA A 45 -6.71 4.52 1.08
C ALA A 45 -5.87 5.81 0.97
N PRO A 46 -5.83 6.66 2.00
CA PRO A 46 -5.10 7.91 1.95
C PRO A 46 -3.63 7.64 1.64
N ALA A 47 -3.10 8.27 0.59
CA ALA A 47 -1.71 8.15 0.18
C ALA A 47 -0.79 8.41 1.39
N ARG A 48 -0.15 7.38 1.90
CA ARG A 48 0.80 7.49 3.01
C ARG A 48 1.95 8.37 2.58
N LYS A 49 2.19 9.43 3.34
CA LYS A 49 3.35 10.29 3.11
C LYS A 49 4.61 9.48 3.35
N PRO A 50 5.64 9.59 2.50
CA PRO A 50 6.91 8.92 2.73
C PRO A 50 7.46 9.35 4.09
N HIS A 51 7.56 8.40 5.02
CA HIS A 51 8.32 8.61 6.24
C HIS A 51 9.79 8.76 5.83
N LYS A 52 10.38 9.94 6.02
CA LYS A 52 11.83 10.08 5.97
C LYS A 52 12.38 9.19 7.08
N ARG A 53 13.16 8.19 6.69
CA ARG A 53 13.91 7.36 7.64
C ARG A 53 14.76 8.31 8.48
N ASP A 54 14.44 8.43 9.77
CA ASP A 54 15.39 9.02 10.70
C ASP A 54 16.57 8.05 10.77
N ALA A 55 17.75 8.51 10.43
CA ALA A 55 18.98 7.71 10.32
C ALA A 55 19.33 6.91 11.61
N HIS A 56 18.56 7.08 12.65
CA HIS A 56 18.72 6.45 13.96
C HIS A 56 17.67 5.40 14.32
N THR A 57 16.61 5.20 13.46
CA THR A 57 15.62 4.15 13.73
C THR A 57 16.12 2.84 13.12
N PRO A 58 16.36 1.78 13.93
CA PRO A 58 16.75 0.50 13.38
C PRO A 58 15.59 -0.09 12.54
N PRO A 59 15.91 -0.81 11.43
CA PRO A 59 14.89 -1.48 10.64
C PRO A 59 14.20 -2.57 11.47
N ALA A 60 12.92 -2.78 11.19
CA ALA A 60 12.17 -3.91 11.72
C ALA A 60 12.29 -5.11 10.78
N TYR A 61 12.51 -6.30 11.33
CA TYR A 61 12.56 -7.54 10.55
C TYR A 61 11.32 -8.38 10.82
N LEU A 62 10.64 -8.78 9.76
CA LEU A 62 9.47 -9.64 9.80
C LEU A 62 9.80 -10.99 9.14
N PRO A 63 10.14 -12.02 9.92
CA PRO A 63 10.39 -13.35 9.40
C PRO A 63 9.07 -14.01 8.99
N LEU A 64 9.07 -14.70 7.84
CA LEU A 64 7.97 -15.50 7.35
C LEU A 64 8.31 -17.00 7.52
N ASP A 65 7.27 -17.82 7.77
CA ASP A 65 7.47 -19.26 7.73
C ASP A 65 7.94 -19.68 6.35
N PRO A 66 8.82 -20.69 6.25
CA PRO A 66 9.35 -21.14 4.98
C PRO A 66 8.23 -21.53 3.98
N PHE A 67 8.47 -21.21 2.72
CA PHE A 67 7.63 -21.62 1.60
C PHE A 67 8.16 -22.91 1.01
N VAL A 68 7.28 -23.85 0.75
CA VAL A 68 7.57 -25.04 -0.06
C VAL A 68 6.60 -25.01 -1.24
N VAL A 69 7.14 -24.89 -2.45
CA VAL A 69 6.35 -24.71 -3.68
C VAL A 69 6.85 -25.61 -4.79
N ASN A 70 5.94 -26.09 -5.62
CA ASN A 70 6.30 -26.69 -6.89
C ASN A 70 6.61 -25.57 -7.89
N LEU A 71 7.67 -25.73 -8.66
CA LEU A 71 8.10 -24.79 -9.67
C LEU A 71 7.39 -25.03 -11.00
N ALA A 72 7.41 -24.01 -11.85
CA ALA A 72 6.78 -24.06 -13.18
C ALA A 72 7.66 -24.73 -14.26
N ASP A 73 8.63 -25.56 -13.85
CA ASP A 73 9.47 -26.31 -14.76
C ASP A 73 8.61 -27.30 -15.55
N ARG A 74 8.88 -27.43 -16.87
CA ARG A 74 8.09 -28.29 -17.76
C ARG A 74 8.64 -29.70 -17.91
N ASP A 75 9.94 -29.88 -17.68
CA ASP A 75 10.66 -31.09 -17.98
C ASP A 75 10.81 -32.02 -16.76
N SER A 76 10.60 -31.53 -15.57
CA SER A 76 10.71 -32.27 -14.32
C SER A 76 9.93 -31.61 -13.20
N ASP A 77 9.35 -32.41 -12.32
CA ASP A 77 8.74 -31.92 -11.09
C ASP A 77 9.84 -31.41 -10.15
N ARG A 78 9.97 -30.14 -10.05
CA ARG A 78 10.91 -29.47 -9.14
C ARG A 78 10.19 -28.74 -8.06
N TYR A 79 10.78 -28.68 -6.90
CA TYR A 79 10.27 -27.87 -5.80
C TYR A 79 11.36 -27.01 -5.17
N ALA A 80 10.93 -25.90 -4.62
CA ALA A 80 11.79 -24.99 -3.89
C ALA A 80 11.33 -24.85 -2.45
N GLN A 81 12.31 -24.80 -1.53
CA GLN A 81 12.10 -24.41 -0.14
C GLN A 81 12.82 -23.10 0.11
N ILE A 82 12.06 -22.06 0.43
CA ILE A 82 12.55 -20.68 0.53
C ILE A 82 12.12 -20.09 1.87
N GLY A 83 13.09 -19.67 2.68
CA GLY A 83 12.87 -18.87 3.87
C GLY A 83 13.05 -17.39 3.55
N ILE A 84 12.11 -16.57 3.96
CA ILE A 84 12.05 -15.13 3.63
C ILE A 84 11.94 -14.33 4.92
N THR A 85 12.70 -13.23 4.99
CA THR A 85 12.57 -12.20 6.03
C THR A 85 12.42 -10.84 5.33
N LEU A 86 11.37 -10.09 5.65
CA LEU A 86 11.16 -8.76 5.14
C LEU A 86 11.83 -7.73 6.05
N GLU A 87 12.63 -6.84 5.47
CA GLU A 87 13.15 -5.65 6.16
C GLU A 87 12.19 -4.50 5.94
N ILE A 88 11.70 -3.91 7.02
CA ILE A 88 10.65 -2.90 7.04
C ILE A 88 11.21 -1.66 7.74
N ASP A 89 10.92 -0.50 7.21
CA ASP A 89 11.44 0.77 7.73
C ASP A 89 10.83 1.22 9.07
N ASP A 90 9.60 0.77 9.38
CA ASP A 90 8.86 1.14 10.58
C ASP A 90 8.29 -0.10 11.30
N ALA A 91 8.54 -0.22 12.60
CA ALA A 91 8.03 -1.30 13.44
C ALA A 91 6.49 -1.32 13.50
N LYS A 92 5.83 -0.16 13.46
CA LYS A 92 4.36 -0.08 13.44
C LYS A 92 3.80 -0.65 12.16
N PHE A 93 4.46 -0.41 11.03
CA PHE A 93 4.07 -1.00 9.75
C PHE A 93 4.30 -2.51 9.76
N ALA A 94 5.37 -2.99 10.38
CA ALA A 94 5.58 -4.43 10.57
C ALA A 94 4.45 -5.09 11.35
N ASP A 95 3.92 -4.45 12.39
CA ASP A 95 2.77 -4.95 13.15
C ASP A 95 1.48 -4.93 12.34
N GLU A 96 1.27 -3.90 11.51
CA GLU A 96 0.15 -3.86 10.57
C GLU A 96 0.21 -5.00 9.55
N MET A 97 1.39 -5.26 8.97
CA MET A 97 1.59 -6.37 8.03
C MET A 97 1.22 -7.74 8.63
N LYS A 98 1.44 -7.96 9.93
CA LYS A 98 1.05 -9.20 10.62
C LYS A 98 -0.45 -9.50 10.49
N THR A 99 -1.29 -8.47 10.48
CA THR A 99 -2.75 -8.62 10.31
C THR A 99 -3.10 -9.13 8.92
N TYR A 100 -2.32 -8.75 7.90
CA TYR A 100 -2.52 -9.17 6.51
C TYR A 100 -1.66 -10.38 6.11
N MET A 101 -1.01 -11.04 7.08
CA MET A 101 -0.07 -12.14 6.83
C MET A 101 -0.61 -13.23 5.91
N PRO A 102 -1.86 -13.72 6.04
CA PRO A 102 -2.39 -14.75 5.14
C PRO A 102 -2.42 -14.29 3.68
N ALA A 103 -2.80 -13.02 3.42
CA ALA A 103 -2.85 -12.47 2.07
C ALA A 103 -1.44 -12.23 1.50
N ILE A 104 -0.51 -11.75 2.32
CA ILE A 104 0.90 -11.57 1.96
C ILE A 104 1.53 -12.92 1.59
N ARG A 105 1.31 -13.96 2.42
CA ARG A 105 1.82 -15.30 2.13
C ARG A 105 1.26 -15.87 0.84
N ASN A 106 -0.04 -15.66 0.58
CA ASN A 106 -0.66 -16.08 -0.67
C ASN A 106 -0.04 -15.38 -1.88
N ALA A 107 0.17 -14.05 -1.81
CA ALA A 107 0.80 -13.30 -2.90
C ALA A 107 2.21 -13.83 -3.21
N ILE A 108 3.04 -14.03 -2.17
CA ILE A 108 4.39 -14.59 -2.33
C ILE A 108 4.34 -16.02 -2.90
N LEU A 109 3.43 -16.87 -2.41
CA LEU A 109 3.24 -18.22 -2.91
C LEU A 109 2.93 -18.24 -4.41
N MET A 110 2.04 -17.34 -4.86
CA MET A 110 1.68 -17.19 -6.28
C MET A 110 2.89 -16.79 -7.13
N ILE A 111 3.72 -15.84 -6.65
CA ILE A 111 4.96 -15.48 -7.34
C ILE A 111 5.85 -16.70 -7.50
N LEU A 112 6.15 -17.40 -6.40
CA LEU A 112 7.09 -18.52 -6.38
C LEU A 112 6.63 -19.68 -7.28
N SER A 113 5.33 -20.00 -7.30
CA SER A 113 4.76 -21.07 -8.11
C SER A 113 4.78 -20.81 -9.62
N HIS A 114 5.00 -19.56 -10.05
CA HIS A 114 5.16 -19.19 -11.46
C HIS A 114 6.62 -19.15 -11.92
N LYS A 115 7.59 -19.34 -11.02
CA LYS A 115 9.02 -19.31 -11.35
C LYS A 115 9.52 -20.71 -11.73
N THR A 116 10.49 -20.75 -12.63
CA THR A 116 11.27 -21.96 -12.92
C THR A 116 12.53 -22.01 -12.07
N ALA A 117 13.16 -23.16 -11.95
CA ALA A 117 14.46 -23.29 -11.29
C ALA A 117 15.52 -22.38 -11.94
N ALA A 118 15.50 -22.26 -13.26
CA ALA A 118 16.42 -21.41 -14.01
C ALA A 118 16.27 -19.93 -13.64
N ASP A 119 15.04 -19.46 -13.44
CA ASP A 119 14.75 -18.06 -13.05
C ASP A 119 15.30 -17.71 -11.67
N MET A 120 15.51 -18.72 -10.81
CA MET A 120 15.82 -18.50 -9.39
C MET A 120 17.26 -18.83 -9.00
N LEU A 121 18.00 -19.61 -9.81
CA LEU A 121 19.34 -20.07 -9.43
C LEU A 121 20.42 -19.00 -9.53
N GLY A 122 20.28 -18.05 -10.44
CA GLY A 122 21.25 -16.96 -10.63
C GLY A 122 21.15 -15.88 -9.55
N ARG A 123 22.19 -15.06 -9.41
CA ARG A 123 22.18 -13.88 -8.54
C ARG A 123 21.10 -12.87 -8.99
N GLU A 124 21.09 -12.58 -10.28
CA GLU A 124 20.13 -11.65 -10.90
C GLU A 124 18.69 -12.12 -10.68
N GLY A 125 18.41 -13.42 -10.89
CA GLY A 125 17.08 -14.00 -10.64
C GLY A 125 16.62 -13.83 -9.19
N LYS A 126 17.54 -14.00 -8.22
CA LYS A 126 17.23 -13.77 -6.81
C LYS A 126 16.97 -12.29 -6.49
N GLU A 127 17.74 -11.37 -7.10
CA GLU A 127 17.55 -9.94 -6.95
C GLU A 127 16.19 -9.50 -7.54
N MET A 128 15.83 -10.00 -8.74
CA MET A 128 14.53 -9.76 -9.36
C MET A 128 13.38 -10.33 -8.52
N LEU A 129 13.54 -11.56 -8.01
CA LEU A 129 12.55 -12.19 -7.14
C LEU A 129 12.36 -11.39 -5.84
N ALA A 130 13.45 -10.91 -5.23
CA ALA A 130 13.37 -10.06 -4.03
C ALA A 130 12.60 -8.77 -4.29
N ALA A 131 12.88 -8.10 -5.42
CA ALA A 131 12.18 -6.88 -5.82
C ALA A 131 10.68 -7.12 -6.09
N GLU A 132 10.33 -8.25 -6.72
CA GLU A 132 8.95 -8.63 -6.98
C GLU A 132 8.20 -8.93 -5.68
N ILE A 133 8.79 -9.69 -4.77
CA ILE A 133 8.23 -9.97 -3.44
C ILE A 133 8.02 -8.68 -2.65
N ALA A 134 8.99 -7.75 -2.66
CA ALA A 134 8.88 -6.48 -1.96
C ALA A 134 7.69 -5.64 -2.44
N ARG A 135 7.37 -5.68 -3.74
CA ARG A 135 6.20 -4.99 -4.32
C ARG A 135 4.89 -5.67 -3.95
N GLU A 136 4.83 -6.99 -4.11
CA GLU A 136 3.58 -7.73 -3.91
C GLU A 136 3.23 -7.91 -2.44
N ALA A 137 4.21 -7.91 -1.52
CA ALA A 137 3.97 -8.02 -0.09
C ALA A 137 3.17 -6.85 0.51
N VAL A 138 3.23 -5.67 -0.11
CA VAL A 138 2.51 -4.47 0.36
C VAL A 138 1.15 -4.28 -0.34
N ARG A 139 0.88 -5.02 -1.39
CA ARG A 139 -0.36 -4.92 -2.16
C ARG A 139 -1.63 -5.21 -1.36
N PRO A 140 -1.67 -6.22 -0.46
CA PRO A 140 -2.82 -6.45 0.41
C PRO A 140 -3.15 -5.29 1.36
N LEU A 141 -2.19 -4.39 1.60
CA LEU A 141 -2.36 -3.18 2.41
C LEU A 141 -2.80 -1.96 1.58
N GLY A 142 -3.14 -2.17 0.30
CA GLY A 142 -3.59 -1.11 -0.61
C GLY A 142 -2.46 -0.27 -1.23
N ILE A 143 -1.20 -0.68 -1.08
CA ILE A 143 -0.04 -0.01 -1.67
C ILE A 143 0.28 -0.68 -3.00
N ASN A 144 0.02 0.00 -4.12
CA ASN A 144 0.35 -0.49 -5.45
C ASN A 144 1.64 0.17 -5.94
N ILE A 145 2.68 -0.64 -6.09
CA ILE A 145 3.96 -0.22 -6.64
C ILE A 145 4.06 -0.81 -8.04
N GLU A 146 4.02 0.06 -9.06
CA GLU A 146 4.19 -0.37 -10.45
C GLU A 146 5.64 -0.87 -10.65
N ALA A 147 5.78 -1.98 -11.37
CA ALA A 147 7.11 -2.43 -11.81
C ALA A 147 7.67 -1.36 -12.76
N GLU A 148 8.92 -0.96 -12.58
CA GLU A 148 9.63 -0.22 -13.61
C GLU A 148 9.76 -1.17 -14.82
N SER A 149 8.91 -0.97 -15.81
CA SER A 149 9.05 -1.67 -17.09
C SER A 149 10.14 -0.95 -17.87
N ASP A 150 11.26 -1.61 -18.06
CA ASP A 150 12.32 -1.22 -19.02
C ASP A 150 11.84 -1.37 -20.47
N ASP A 151 10.57 -1.11 -20.72
CA ASP A 151 10.01 -1.15 -22.07
C ASP A 151 10.18 0.24 -22.73
N ASP A 152 11.38 0.47 -23.26
CA ASP A 152 11.71 1.56 -24.19
C ASP A 152 10.99 1.39 -25.56
N SER A 153 9.74 0.95 -25.58
CA SER A 153 8.93 1.00 -26.79
C SER A 153 8.19 2.33 -26.87
N ALA A 154 8.77 3.18 -27.70
CA ALA A 154 8.29 4.46 -28.16
C ALA A 154 6.78 4.47 -28.47
N SER A 155 5.96 4.88 -27.53
CA SER A 155 4.65 5.45 -27.78
C SER A 155 4.45 6.66 -26.88
N SER A 156 4.77 7.82 -27.44
CA SER A 156 4.65 9.15 -26.86
C SER A 156 3.20 9.46 -26.49
N LYS A 157 2.80 9.15 -25.25
CA LYS A 157 1.83 9.95 -24.52
C LYS A 157 2.48 10.30 -23.17
N LYS A 158 2.84 11.57 -23.03
CA LYS A 158 3.38 12.21 -21.84
C LYS A 158 2.52 11.92 -20.61
N LYS A 159 2.61 10.68 -20.11
CA LYS A 159 2.06 10.29 -18.80
C LYS A 159 2.86 11.11 -17.79
N ARG A 160 2.23 12.04 -17.11
CA ARG A 160 2.82 12.75 -15.98
C ARG A 160 3.43 11.67 -15.10
N ARG A 161 4.75 11.68 -14.92
CA ARG A 161 5.46 10.83 -13.96
C ARG A 161 4.80 11.06 -12.61
N ALA A 162 3.99 10.11 -12.18
CA ALA A 162 3.52 10.05 -10.81
C ALA A 162 4.76 9.95 -9.92
N ALA A 163 4.77 10.68 -8.81
CA ALA A 163 5.86 10.54 -7.85
C ALA A 163 6.01 9.05 -7.48
N PRO A 164 7.23 8.52 -7.34
CA PRO A 164 7.44 7.13 -6.99
C PRO A 164 6.68 6.80 -5.72
N VAL A 165 5.86 5.75 -5.78
CA VAL A 165 5.09 5.28 -4.62
C VAL A 165 6.09 4.71 -3.62
N TYR A 166 6.02 5.21 -2.40
CA TYR A 166 6.90 4.77 -1.33
C TYR A 166 6.63 3.31 -0.94
N ASN A 167 7.68 2.46 -0.89
CA ASN A 167 7.60 1.09 -0.43
C ASN A 167 8.11 0.99 1.02
N PRO A 168 7.27 0.62 1.98
CA PRO A 168 7.72 0.39 3.36
C PRO A 168 8.61 -0.85 3.52
N VAL A 169 8.49 -1.84 2.62
CA VAL A 169 9.41 -2.99 2.55
C VAL A 169 10.66 -2.55 1.81
N GLN A 170 11.75 -2.38 2.55
CA GLN A 170 13.00 -1.86 2.03
C GLN A 170 13.83 -2.94 1.35
N GLN A 171 13.86 -4.14 1.94
CA GLN A 171 14.62 -5.25 1.41
C GLN A 171 13.98 -6.60 1.76
N VAL A 172 14.24 -7.59 0.90
CA VAL A 172 13.86 -8.99 1.11
C VAL A 172 15.12 -9.82 1.29
N HIS A 173 15.22 -10.49 2.42
CA HIS A 173 16.34 -11.37 2.75
C HIS A 173 15.91 -12.82 2.62
N PHE A 174 16.70 -13.62 1.93
CA PHE A 174 16.51 -15.07 1.86
C PHE A 174 17.33 -15.74 2.96
N SER A 175 16.65 -16.30 3.97
CA SER A 175 17.30 -17.05 5.06
C SER A 175 17.65 -18.48 4.68
N SER A 176 16.90 -19.07 3.76
CA SER A 176 17.22 -20.35 3.11
C SER A 176 16.74 -20.33 1.67
N PHE A 177 17.45 -21.04 0.77
CA PHE A 177 17.09 -21.10 -0.64
C PHE A 177 17.56 -22.45 -1.23
N ILE A 178 16.65 -23.41 -1.26
CA ILE A 178 16.93 -24.77 -1.71
C ILE A 178 16.00 -25.06 -2.90
N VAL A 179 16.57 -25.51 -4.01
CA VAL A 179 15.85 -25.97 -5.21
C VAL A 179 16.25 -27.40 -5.49
N GLN A 180 15.30 -28.29 -5.63
CA GLN A 180 15.51 -29.73 -5.86
C GLN A 180 14.69 -30.20 -7.05
#